data_1a22a558ebf5c91a3ae874d3654980c1
#
_entry.id   1a22a558ebf5c91a3ae874d3654980c1
#
_cell.length_a   1.000
_cell.length_b   1.000
_cell.length_c   1.000
_cell.angle_alpha   90.00
_cell.angle_beta   90.00
_cell.angle_gamma   90.00
#
_symmetry.space_group_name_H-M   'P 1'
#
loop_
_entity.id
_entity.type
_entity.pdbx_description
1 polymer ?
#
loop_
_entity_poly.entity_id
_entity_poly.type
_entity_poly.pdbx_seq_one_letter_code
_entity_poly.pdbx_strand_id
1 'polypeptide(L)'
;IKICRLFFPFDTGRAGRNYNKPVIIMEPVKGGMLANPPKQIQEIFKKAEPDSSVASWAVRFAANLDGVITVLSGMSNVEQMKDNLSYMKDFSGLTKEQEHVLEAARHQEDWLVKGHGKASATDCIQCGKCEQVCPQHITIRSYLTDVSEKLLKK
;
A
#
# COMPACT_ATOMS: atom_id res chain seq x y z
N ILE A 1 -3.86 -7.01 10.06
CA ILE A 1 -2.95 -6.01 10.66
C ILE A 1 -1.58 -5.99 9.95
N LYS A 2 -1.07 -7.14 9.43
CA LYS A 2 0.21 -7.20 8.69
C LYS A 2 0.14 -6.57 7.28
N ILE A 3 -1.01 -6.58 6.63
CA ILE A 3 -1.21 -5.98 5.30
C ILE A 3 -0.99 -4.46 5.33
N CYS A 4 -1.37 -3.80 6.42
CA CYS A 4 -1.15 -2.37 6.61
C CYS A 4 0.32 -1.95 6.51
N ARG A 5 1.28 -2.83 6.89
CA ARG A 5 2.71 -2.52 6.83
C ARG A 5 3.27 -2.49 5.41
N LEU A 6 2.67 -3.23 4.48
CA LEU A 6 3.08 -3.23 3.09
C LEU A 6 2.62 -1.97 2.36
N PHE A 7 1.39 -1.53 2.65
CA PHE A 7 0.77 -0.37 2.00
C PHE A 7 1.09 0.95 2.73
N PHE A 8 1.24 0.90 4.06
CA PHE A 8 1.52 2.08 4.89
C PHE A 8 2.64 1.76 5.89
N PRO A 9 3.83 2.38 5.76
CA PRO A 9 4.99 2.10 6.61
C PRO A 9 4.79 2.46 8.09
N PHE A 10 3.76 3.25 8.41
CA PHE A 10 3.39 3.59 9.78
C PHE A 10 2.07 2.94 10.17
N ASP A 11 1.99 2.42 11.38
CA ASP A 11 0.76 1.87 11.96
C ASP A 11 -0.19 3.01 12.38
N THR A 12 -0.58 3.82 11.39
CA THR A 12 -1.52 4.94 11.58
C THR A 12 -2.87 4.45 12.08
N GLY A 13 -3.29 3.25 11.66
CA GLY A 13 -4.50 2.62 12.15
C GLY A 13 -4.42 2.29 13.65
N ARG A 14 -3.26 1.85 14.16
CA ARG A 14 -3.06 1.61 15.59
C ARG A 14 -3.06 2.92 16.37
N ALA A 15 -2.36 3.95 15.88
CA ALA A 15 -2.35 5.26 16.52
C ALA A 15 -3.78 5.85 16.58
N GLY A 16 -4.53 5.83 15.48
CA GLY A 16 -5.92 6.27 15.46
C GLY A 16 -6.79 5.54 16.49
N ARG A 17 -6.69 4.22 16.57
CA ARG A 17 -7.42 3.40 17.55
C ARG A 17 -7.01 3.72 18.99
N ASN A 18 -5.72 3.83 19.28
CA ASN A 18 -5.23 4.12 20.63
C ASN A 18 -5.72 5.47 21.18
N TYR A 19 -5.93 6.43 20.30
CA TYR A 19 -6.41 7.76 20.66
C TYR A 19 -7.89 8.01 20.30
N ASN A 20 -8.60 6.98 19.84
CA ASN A 20 -9.99 7.07 19.36
C ASN A 20 -10.19 8.21 18.36
N LYS A 21 -9.27 8.34 17.41
CA LYS A 21 -9.29 9.38 16.37
C LYS A 21 -9.60 8.77 15.00
N PRO A 22 -10.43 9.44 14.19
CA PRO A 22 -10.68 9.02 12.81
C PRO A 22 -9.40 9.16 11.98
N VAL A 23 -9.26 8.28 10.97
CA VAL A 23 -8.10 8.22 10.10
C VAL A 23 -8.49 8.63 8.68
N ILE A 24 -7.72 9.52 8.09
CA ILE A 24 -7.79 9.86 6.66
C ILE A 24 -6.56 9.27 5.99
N ILE A 25 -6.76 8.52 4.91
CA ILE A 25 -5.66 7.91 4.15
C ILE A 25 -5.36 8.73 2.91
N MET A 26 -4.09 9.04 2.72
CA MET A 26 -3.56 9.67 1.51
C MET A 26 -2.76 8.66 0.69
N GLU A 27 -2.68 8.89 -0.62
CA GLU A 27 -1.91 8.05 -1.56
C GLU A 27 -2.27 6.55 -1.51
N PRO A 28 -3.55 6.15 -1.63
CA PRO A 28 -3.94 4.74 -1.53
C PRO A 28 -3.28 3.87 -2.59
N VAL A 29 -2.87 4.44 -3.73
CA VAL A 29 -2.20 3.75 -4.84
C VAL A 29 -0.70 4.03 -4.92
N LYS A 30 -0.09 4.65 -3.90
CA LYS A 30 1.35 4.94 -3.83
C LYS A 30 1.90 5.60 -5.10
N GLY A 31 1.37 6.76 -5.46
CA GLY A 31 1.78 7.47 -6.67
C GLY A 31 1.51 6.71 -7.96
N GLY A 32 0.52 5.81 -7.99
CA GLY A 32 0.15 5.00 -9.15
C GLY A 32 0.84 3.62 -9.23
N MET A 33 1.80 3.33 -8.37
CA MET A 33 2.55 2.06 -8.39
C MET A 33 1.61 0.85 -8.21
N LEU A 34 0.62 0.96 -7.33
CA LEU A 34 -0.35 -0.12 -7.08
C LEU A 34 -1.46 -0.20 -8.15
N ALA A 35 -1.56 0.79 -9.04
CA ALA A 35 -2.46 0.72 -10.18
C ALA A 35 -1.87 -0.12 -11.33
N ASN A 36 -0.54 -0.19 -11.43
CA ASN A 36 0.18 -0.94 -12.45
C ASN A 36 1.23 -1.89 -11.85
N PRO A 37 0.81 -2.87 -11.03
CA PRO A 37 1.72 -3.87 -10.50
C PRO A 37 2.20 -4.82 -11.61
N PRO A 38 3.21 -5.69 -11.38
CA PRO A 38 3.62 -6.71 -12.33
C PRO A 38 2.48 -7.60 -12.80
N LYS A 39 2.64 -8.16 -13.99
CA LYS A 39 1.60 -8.96 -14.65
C LYS A 39 1.06 -10.08 -13.77
N GLN A 40 1.92 -10.76 -13.02
CA GLN A 40 1.51 -11.85 -12.12
C GLN A 40 0.49 -11.38 -11.07
N ILE A 41 0.68 -10.18 -10.50
CA ILE A 41 -0.25 -9.60 -9.54
C ILE A 41 -1.53 -9.12 -10.24
N GLN A 42 -1.40 -8.51 -11.42
CA GLN A 42 -2.56 -8.12 -12.22
C GLN A 42 -3.44 -9.33 -12.57
N GLU A 43 -2.82 -10.48 -12.91
CA GLU A 43 -3.51 -11.73 -13.21
C GLU A 43 -4.31 -12.27 -12.01
N ILE A 44 -3.75 -12.19 -10.79
CA ILE A 44 -4.45 -12.58 -9.56
C ILE A 44 -5.73 -11.75 -9.41
N PHE A 45 -5.62 -10.42 -9.52
CA PHE A 45 -6.76 -9.53 -9.38
C PHE A 45 -7.77 -9.70 -10.52
N LYS A 46 -7.31 -9.81 -11.77
CA LYS A 46 -8.16 -10.01 -12.94
C LYS A 46 -8.87 -11.37 -12.95
N LYS A 47 -8.24 -12.40 -12.40
CA LYS A 47 -8.89 -13.71 -12.22
C LYS A 47 -10.02 -13.67 -11.20
N ALA A 48 -9.85 -12.88 -10.15
CA ALA A 48 -10.86 -12.73 -9.10
C ALA A 48 -12.02 -11.82 -9.53
N GLU A 49 -11.70 -10.67 -10.12
CA GLU A 49 -12.68 -9.70 -10.62
C GLU A 49 -12.23 -9.14 -11.98
N PRO A 50 -12.67 -9.78 -13.10
CA PRO A 50 -12.24 -9.39 -14.46
C PRO A 50 -12.59 -7.95 -14.84
N ASP A 51 -13.73 -7.45 -14.38
CA ASP A 51 -14.27 -6.13 -14.72
C ASP A 51 -13.74 -5.00 -13.82
N SER A 52 -13.14 -5.35 -12.67
CA SER A 52 -12.58 -4.36 -11.75
C SER A 52 -11.20 -3.89 -12.19
N SER A 53 -10.91 -2.61 -11.95
CA SER A 53 -9.56 -2.09 -12.13
C SER A 53 -8.60 -2.63 -11.07
N VAL A 54 -7.32 -2.73 -11.42
CA VAL A 54 -6.30 -3.14 -10.45
C VAL A 54 -6.16 -2.10 -9.33
N ALA A 55 -6.32 -0.81 -9.65
CA ALA A 55 -6.29 0.28 -8.68
C ALA A 55 -7.40 0.15 -7.62
N SER A 56 -8.58 -0.40 -8.00
CA SER A 56 -9.71 -0.58 -7.10
C SER A 56 -9.36 -1.41 -5.86
N TRP A 57 -8.49 -2.42 -6.01
CA TRP A 57 -8.07 -3.28 -4.91
C TRP A 57 -7.32 -2.50 -3.82
N ALA A 58 -6.43 -1.57 -4.22
CA ALA A 58 -5.69 -0.74 -3.28
C ALA A 58 -6.58 0.28 -2.57
N VAL A 59 -7.51 0.91 -3.30
CA VAL A 59 -8.42 1.91 -2.72
C VAL A 59 -9.43 1.24 -1.78
N ARG A 60 -10.06 0.14 -2.19
CA ARG A 60 -10.99 -0.63 -1.34
C ARG A 60 -10.30 -1.20 -0.10
N PHE A 61 -9.07 -1.70 -0.25
CA PHE A 61 -8.27 -2.14 0.90
C PHE A 61 -8.07 -1.01 1.91
N ALA A 62 -7.67 0.18 1.45
CA ALA A 62 -7.48 1.33 2.32
C ALA A 62 -8.79 1.76 3.01
N ALA A 63 -9.90 1.74 2.28
CA ALA A 63 -11.22 2.08 2.82
C ALA A 63 -11.78 1.04 3.81
N ASN A 64 -11.32 -0.22 3.73
CA ASN A 64 -11.76 -1.31 4.61
C ASN A 64 -11.07 -1.31 5.99
N LEU A 65 -10.09 -0.42 6.20
CA LEU A 65 -9.37 -0.38 7.47
C LEU A 65 -10.20 0.26 8.58
N ASP A 66 -10.16 -0.33 9.78
CA ASP A 66 -10.88 0.17 10.95
C ASP A 66 -10.51 1.63 11.27
N GLY A 67 -11.53 2.46 11.50
CA GLY A 67 -11.37 3.86 11.87
C GLY A 67 -11.07 4.79 10.70
N VAL A 68 -11.00 4.28 9.48
CA VAL A 68 -10.87 5.10 8.27
C VAL A 68 -12.21 5.73 7.93
N ILE A 69 -12.23 7.04 7.83
CA ILE A 69 -13.43 7.82 7.44
C ILE A 69 -13.34 8.34 6.01
N THR A 70 -12.14 8.44 5.46
CA THR A 70 -11.93 8.97 4.11
C THR A 70 -10.63 8.43 3.52
N VAL A 71 -10.68 8.12 2.23
CA VAL A 71 -9.51 7.81 1.40
C VAL A 71 -9.39 8.88 0.32
N LEU A 72 -8.27 9.61 0.32
CA LEU A 72 -8.00 10.65 -0.66
C LEU A 72 -7.28 10.03 -1.87
N SER A 73 -7.97 9.93 -2.99
CA SER A 73 -7.42 9.45 -4.24
C SER A 73 -7.03 10.63 -5.14
N GLY A 74 -5.78 10.64 -5.61
CA GLY A 74 -5.28 11.64 -6.57
C GLY A 74 -5.67 11.25 -7.99
N MET A 75 -6.84 11.66 -8.44
CA MET A 75 -7.33 11.42 -9.79
C MET A 75 -6.85 12.53 -10.71
N SER A 76 -6.25 12.18 -11.85
CA SER A 76 -5.76 13.13 -12.84
C SER A 76 -6.63 13.24 -14.11
N ASN A 77 -7.65 12.37 -14.24
CA ASN A 77 -8.57 12.38 -15.36
C ASN A 77 -9.97 11.85 -14.96
N VAL A 78 -10.93 12.05 -15.85
CA VAL A 78 -12.34 11.67 -15.63
C VAL A 78 -12.53 10.16 -15.56
N GLU A 79 -11.74 9.40 -16.29
CA GLU A 79 -11.80 7.94 -16.34
C GLU A 79 -11.45 7.36 -14.97
N GLN A 80 -10.40 7.85 -14.31
CA GLN A 80 -10.03 7.44 -12.95
C GLN A 80 -11.12 7.81 -11.92
N MET A 81 -11.79 8.95 -12.09
CA MET A 81 -12.92 9.32 -11.25
C MET A 81 -14.09 8.36 -11.42
N LYS A 82 -14.46 8.04 -12.67
CA LYS A 82 -15.53 7.08 -12.97
C LYS A 82 -15.19 5.70 -12.39
N ASP A 83 -13.94 5.26 -12.56
CA ASP A 83 -13.47 4.00 -11.99
C ASP A 83 -13.61 3.99 -10.47
N ASN A 84 -13.10 5.01 -9.77
CA ASN A 84 -13.24 5.11 -8.32
C ASN A 84 -14.70 5.11 -7.85
N LEU A 85 -15.57 5.84 -8.54
CA LEU A 85 -17.00 5.86 -8.22
C LEU A 85 -17.69 4.52 -8.46
N SER A 86 -17.26 3.76 -9.46
CA SER A 86 -17.89 2.49 -9.82
C SER A 86 -17.87 1.46 -8.69
N TYR A 87 -16.81 1.45 -7.87
CA TYR A 87 -16.65 0.50 -6.77
C TYR A 87 -16.78 1.11 -5.37
N MET A 88 -16.77 2.46 -5.24
CA MET A 88 -16.89 3.12 -3.94
C MET A 88 -18.31 3.58 -3.60
N LYS A 89 -19.18 3.77 -4.61
CA LYS A 89 -20.52 4.32 -4.41
C LYS A 89 -21.36 3.56 -3.37
N ASP A 90 -21.29 2.23 -3.41
CA ASP A 90 -22.05 1.35 -2.52
C ASP A 90 -21.12 0.42 -1.71
N PHE A 91 -19.89 0.87 -1.45
CA PHE A 91 -18.88 0.07 -0.78
C PHE A 91 -19.23 -0.16 0.70
N SER A 92 -19.47 -1.40 1.06
CA SER A 92 -19.81 -1.83 2.44
C SER A 92 -18.71 -2.61 3.15
N GLY A 93 -17.52 -2.70 2.53
CA GLY A 93 -16.37 -3.46 3.01
C GLY A 93 -15.95 -4.56 2.03
N LEU A 94 -14.79 -5.16 2.30
CA LEU A 94 -14.29 -6.30 1.54
C LEU A 94 -14.93 -7.59 2.00
N THR A 95 -15.23 -8.49 1.06
CA THR A 95 -15.63 -9.86 1.39
C THR A 95 -14.42 -10.68 1.81
N LYS A 96 -14.65 -11.82 2.46
CA LYS A 96 -13.58 -12.75 2.86
C LYS A 96 -12.79 -13.27 1.65
N GLU A 97 -13.47 -13.49 0.53
CA GLU A 97 -12.87 -13.93 -0.73
C GLU A 97 -11.92 -12.84 -1.26
N GLN A 98 -12.35 -11.57 -1.23
CA GLN A 98 -11.52 -10.43 -1.63
C GLN A 98 -10.32 -10.24 -0.69
N GLU A 99 -10.49 -10.45 0.61
CA GLU A 99 -9.38 -10.44 1.56
C GLU A 99 -8.36 -11.54 1.27
N HIS A 100 -8.79 -12.76 0.92
CA HIS A 100 -7.91 -13.85 0.51
C HIS A 100 -7.16 -13.54 -0.79
N VAL A 101 -7.79 -12.87 -1.75
CA VAL A 101 -7.12 -12.42 -2.99
C VAL A 101 -6.02 -11.41 -2.68
N LEU A 102 -6.29 -10.44 -1.80
CA LEU A 102 -5.28 -9.47 -1.34
C LEU A 102 -4.13 -10.15 -0.58
N GLU A 103 -4.43 -11.17 0.24
CA GLU A 103 -3.42 -11.95 0.93
C GLU A 103 -2.55 -12.75 -0.05
N ALA A 104 -3.16 -13.36 -1.08
CA ALA A 104 -2.42 -14.06 -2.14
C ALA A 104 -1.51 -13.11 -2.92
N ALA A 105 -1.98 -11.90 -3.23
CA ALA A 105 -1.18 -10.87 -3.88
C ALA A 105 -0.02 -10.39 -2.99
N ARG A 106 -0.22 -10.35 -1.67
CA ARG A 106 0.81 -10.00 -0.69
C ARG A 106 1.92 -11.05 -0.59
N HIS A 107 1.60 -12.32 -0.69
CA HIS A 107 2.59 -13.40 -0.62
C HIS A 107 3.60 -13.37 -1.78
N GLN A 108 3.33 -12.59 -2.82
CA GLN A 108 4.30 -12.26 -3.85
C GLN A 108 5.28 -11.14 -3.37
N GLU A 109 5.80 -11.28 -2.13
CA GLU A 109 6.73 -10.30 -1.53
C GLU A 109 7.98 -10.05 -2.39
N ASP A 110 8.43 -11.05 -3.13
CA ASP A 110 9.51 -10.92 -4.11
C ASP A 110 9.24 -9.83 -5.15
N TRP A 111 7.99 -9.48 -5.34
CA TRP A 111 7.60 -8.44 -6.26
C TRP A 111 8.05 -7.04 -5.84
N LEU A 112 7.83 -6.65 -4.58
CA LEU A 112 8.16 -5.30 -4.12
C LEU A 112 9.67 -5.05 -4.04
N VAL A 113 10.45 -6.10 -3.80
CA VAL A 113 11.89 -6.03 -3.61
C VAL A 113 12.64 -6.40 -4.89
N LYS A 114 12.33 -7.53 -5.51
CA LYS A 114 13.07 -8.06 -6.67
C LYS A 114 12.51 -7.63 -8.02
N GLY A 115 11.18 -7.54 -8.14
CA GLY A 115 10.52 -7.25 -9.43
C GLY A 115 10.74 -5.84 -9.98
N HIS A 116 11.15 -4.88 -9.14
CA HIS A 116 11.38 -3.48 -9.54
C HIS A 116 12.85 -3.10 -9.58
N GLY A 117 13.77 -4.06 -9.44
CA GLY A 117 15.21 -3.79 -9.36
C GLY A 117 15.59 -2.83 -8.23
N LYS A 118 14.73 -2.70 -7.22
CA LYS A 118 14.95 -1.85 -6.05
C LYS A 118 15.62 -2.67 -4.95
N ALA A 119 16.59 -2.06 -4.28
CA ALA A 119 17.28 -2.66 -3.15
C ALA A 119 16.34 -2.82 -1.95
N SER A 120 16.55 -3.88 -1.18
CA SER A 120 15.96 -4.08 0.14
C SER A 120 16.56 -3.11 1.17
N ALA A 121 15.91 -2.92 2.30
CA ALA A 121 16.50 -2.19 3.43
C ALA A 121 17.80 -2.85 3.94
N THR A 122 17.94 -4.18 3.77
CA THR A 122 19.15 -4.95 4.08
C THR A 122 20.33 -4.62 3.15
N ASP A 123 20.08 -4.11 1.95
CA ASP A 123 21.10 -3.78 0.96
C ASP A 123 21.68 -2.37 1.15
N CYS A 124 21.24 -1.68 2.19
CA CYS A 124 21.69 -0.34 2.49
C CYS A 124 23.17 -0.33 2.91
N ILE A 125 24.04 0.27 2.08
CA ILE A 125 25.48 0.41 2.34
C ILE A 125 25.84 1.54 3.29
N GLN A 126 24.86 2.17 3.93
CA GLN A 126 25.01 3.24 4.92
C GLN A 126 25.77 4.50 4.42
N CYS A 127 25.77 4.76 3.11
CA CYS A 127 26.57 5.85 2.51
C CYS A 127 26.06 7.28 2.80
N GLY A 128 24.82 7.42 3.32
CA GLY A 128 24.25 8.72 3.72
C GLY A 128 23.79 9.64 2.59
N LYS A 129 23.95 9.29 1.31
CA LYS A 129 23.55 10.15 0.17
C LYS A 129 22.06 10.50 0.20
N CYS A 130 21.20 9.58 0.60
CA CYS A 130 19.76 9.81 0.70
C CYS A 130 19.40 10.85 1.77
N GLU A 131 20.18 10.94 2.86
CA GLU A 131 19.99 11.91 3.93
C GLU A 131 20.46 13.31 3.51
N GLN A 132 21.57 13.38 2.74
CA GLN A 132 22.11 14.64 2.23
C GLN A 132 21.13 15.36 1.30
N VAL A 133 20.34 14.62 0.52
CA VAL A 133 19.37 15.18 -0.43
C VAL A 133 17.94 15.23 0.15
N CYS A 134 17.75 14.78 1.37
CA CYS A 134 16.42 14.74 2.00
C CYS A 134 16.01 16.15 2.46
N PRO A 135 14.97 16.76 1.87
CA PRO A 135 14.53 18.10 2.27
C PRO A 135 13.93 18.15 3.68
N GLN A 136 13.56 17.00 4.24
CA GLN A 136 12.99 16.85 5.58
C GLN A 136 14.04 16.47 6.63
N HIS A 137 15.30 16.29 6.25
CA HIS A 137 16.41 15.90 7.12
C HIS A 137 16.14 14.65 7.96
N ILE A 138 15.45 13.67 7.37
CA ILE A 138 15.09 12.40 8.04
C ILE A 138 16.35 11.54 8.13
N THR A 139 16.54 10.87 9.27
CA THR A 139 17.62 9.88 9.50
C THR A 139 17.31 8.55 8.79
N ILE A 140 17.37 8.55 7.47
CA ILE A 140 16.92 7.44 6.61
C ILE A 140 17.67 6.14 6.92
N ARG A 141 18.99 6.22 7.16
CA ARG A 141 19.83 5.05 7.47
C ARG A 141 19.37 4.34 8.73
N SER A 142 19.06 5.09 9.78
CA SER A 142 18.55 4.53 11.03
C SER A 142 17.21 3.82 10.82
N TYR A 143 16.29 4.43 10.08
CA TYR A 143 15.02 3.80 9.75
C TYR A 143 15.16 2.55 8.89
N LEU A 144 16.09 2.52 7.94
CA LEU A 144 16.37 1.32 7.13
C LEU A 144 16.95 0.19 7.98
N THR A 145 17.80 0.50 8.96
CA THR A 145 18.30 -0.48 9.94
C THR A 145 17.16 -1.06 10.76
N ASP A 146 16.28 -0.22 11.30
CA ASP A 146 15.10 -0.64 12.04
C ASP A 146 14.17 -1.54 11.22
N VAL A 147 13.92 -1.18 9.95
CA VAL A 147 13.13 -1.99 9.00
C VAL A 147 13.79 -3.34 8.77
N SER A 148 15.10 -3.34 8.53
CA SER A 148 15.87 -4.57 8.32
C SER A 148 15.76 -5.51 9.53
N GLU A 149 15.93 -4.98 10.73
CA GLU A 149 15.94 -5.79 11.95
C GLU A 149 14.56 -6.27 12.39
N LYS A 150 13.54 -5.40 12.26
CA LYS A 150 12.20 -5.67 12.79
C LYS A 150 11.27 -6.37 11.79
N LEU A 151 11.53 -6.22 10.49
CA LEU A 151 10.62 -6.67 9.46
C LEU A 151 11.19 -7.73 8.52
N LEU A 152 12.51 -7.73 8.29
CA LEU A 152 13.14 -8.58 7.28
C LEU A 152 13.98 -9.72 7.89
N LYS A 153 14.42 -9.60 9.13
CA LYS A 153 14.98 -10.73 9.87
C LYS A 153 13.82 -11.58 10.41
N LYS A 154 13.65 -12.77 9.83
CA LYS A 154 12.93 -13.88 10.44
C LYS A 154 13.89 -14.70 11.26
#